data_49bbf24ab9f0842f0ffb5639795afb15
#
_entry.id   49bbf24ab9f0842f0ffb5639795afb15
#
_cell.length_a   1.000
_cell.length_b   1.000
_cell.length_c   1.000
_cell.angle_alpha   90.00
_cell.angle_beta   90.00
_cell.angle_gamma   90.00
#
_symmetry.space_group_name_H-M   'P 1'
#
loop_
_entity.id
_entity.type
_entity.pdbx_description
1 polymer ?
#
loop_
_entity_poly.entity_id
_entity_poly.type
_entity_poly.pdbx_seq_one_letter_code
_entity_poly.pdbx_strand_id
1 'polypeptide(L)'
;MKKLQMALTTGDRMVVKVLLSIVVLAALVAVLTSCTKDDDEPESEPPTLEIIVPSDSIETHATINFCFGGDVSITGMTRATLAELNLTDVWVFDYVGGQLQATTHQTASDVSFGSPSLTVDYGDHIFYFVASRGETPTTDGTTITWAKPSDTFWSSLAMTVAPSTSASQSVTLHRVAARLRVTITDEIPTGLAVLSVTPSHWYYGLDITTGEATEDRQTARTVSVPASYIGTTGQLIASFFTISPSAAWSTDVSLQALKSDNTPMASISVADVPMQRNHITDYSGTMFGAGRAISIDADDSWGEDIQGSW
;
A
#
# COMPACT_ATOMS: atom_id res chain seq x y z
N MET A 1 45.53 -21.85 22.05
CA MET A 1 44.32 -22.61 22.44
C MET A 1 43.21 -22.33 21.43
N LYS A 2 43.00 -23.24 20.47
CA LYS A 2 41.94 -23.13 19.45
C LYS A 2 40.62 -23.61 20.06
N LYS A 3 39.61 -22.72 20.14
CA LYS A 3 38.24 -23.12 20.49
C LYS A 3 37.60 -23.85 19.31
N LEU A 4 37.32 -25.13 19.52
CA LEU A 4 36.54 -25.96 18.61
C LEU A 4 35.05 -25.58 18.79
N GLN A 5 34.46 -24.89 17.82
CA GLN A 5 33.05 -24.60 17.80
C GLN A 5 32.38 -25.72 16.99
N MET A 6 31.74 -26.67 17.68
CA MET A 6 31.01 -27.76 17.07
C MET A 6 29.58 -27.28 16.78
N ALA A 7 29.22 -27.13 15.52
CA ALA A 7 27.86 -26.81 15.08
C ALA A 7 27.01 -28.08 15.10
N LEU A 8 26.08 -28.19 16.05
CA LEU A 8 25.08 -29.25 16.11
C LEU A 8 24.03 -29.06 15.02
N THR A 9 23.75 -30.09 14.25
CA THR A 9 22.69 -30.10 13.24
C THR A 9 21.29 -30.11 13.88
N THR A 10 20.25 -29.79 13.13
CA THR A 10 18.87 -29.72 13.63
C THR A 10 18.38 -31.05 14.18
N GLY A 11 18.88 -32.18 13.62
CA GLY A 11 18.58 -33.55 14.11
C GLY A 11 19.12 -33.83 15.51
N ASP A 12 20.35 -33.38 15.80
CA ASP A 12 20.98 -33.58 17.11
C ASP A 12 20.23 -32.87 18.24
N ARG A 13 19.63 -31.69 17.96
CA ARG A 13 18.83 -30.96 18.95
C ARG A 13 17.53 -31.67 19.32
N MET A 14 16.94 -32.41 18.37
CA MET A 14 15.70 -33.16 18.65
C MET A 14 16.01 -34.41 19.49
N VAL A 15 17.09 -35.10 19.20
CA VAL A 15 17.53 -36.27 20.00
C VAL A 15 17.90 -35.88 21.43
N VAL A 16 18.60 -34.76 21.61
CA VAL A 16 18.94 -34.24 22.97
C VAL A 16 17.71 -33.89 23.77
N LYS A 17 16.67 -33.26 23.15
CA LYS A 17 15.41 -32.95 23.84
C LYS A 17 14.64 -34.21 24.25
N VAL A 18 14.57 -35.23 23.40
CA VAL A 18 13.90 -36.49 23.71
C VAL A 18 14.64 -37.26 24.81
N LEU A 19 15.97 -37.30 24.80
CA LEU A 19 16.78 -37.89 25.85
C LEU A 19 16.64 -37.19 27.19
N LEU A 20 16.59 -35.84 27.18
CA LEU A 20 16.38 -35.04 28.40
C LEU A 20 15.00 -35.30 29.02
N SER A 21 13.97 -35.48 28.20
CA SER A 21 12.61 -35.81 28.68
C SER A 21 12.54 -37.19 29.30
N ILE A 22 13.24 -38.20 28.74
CA ILE A 22 13.29 -39.56 29.27
C ILE A 22 14.05 -39.58 30.60
N VAL A 23 15.13 -38.82 30.75
CA VAL A 23 15.90 -38.77 31.99
C VAL A 23 15.08 -38.11 33.11
N VAL A 24 14.30 -37.06 32.81
CA VAL A 24 13.42 -36.42 33.82
C VAL A 24 12.29 -37.39 34.24
N LEU A 25 11.73 -38.17 33.32
CA LEU A 25 10.70 -39.15 33.64
C LEU A 25 11.27 -40.30 34.50
N ALA A 26 12.50 -40.78 34.20
CA ALA A 26 13.15 -41.82 34.97
C ALA A 26 13.53 -41.33 36.40
N ALA A 27 13.92 -40.06 36.56
CA ALA A 27 14.19 -39.49 37.89
C ALA A 27 12.91 -39.37 38.74
N LEU A 28 11.74 -39.11 38.13
CA LEU A 28 10.47 -39.05 38.84
C LEU A 28 9.99 -40.41 39.36
N VAL A 29 10.26 -41.49 38.61
CA VAL A 29 9.90 -42.87 39.04
C VAL A 29 10.81 -43.37 40.15
N ALA A 30 12.07 -42.95 40.21
CA ALA A 30 13.02 -43.36 41.28
C ALA A 30 12.72 -42.79 42.65
N VAL A 31 11.97 -41.66 42.74
CA VAL A 31 11.59 -41.04 44.02
C VAL A 31 10.38 -41.73 44.67
N LEU A 32 9.60 -42.49 43.91
CA LEU A 32 8.39 -43.17 44.40
C LEU A 32 8.64 -44.60 44.99
N THR A 33 9.88 -45.10 45.01
CA THR A 33 10.21 -46.45 45.49
C THR A 33 10.97 -46.54 46.81
N SER A 34 11.13 -45.43 47.52
CA SER A 34 11.86 -45.43 48.82
C SER A 34 11.00 -44.90 49.95
N CYS A 35 10.01 -45.65 50.35
CA CYS A 35 9.47 -45.64 51.73
C CYS A 35 8.81 -46.99 52.04
N THR A 36 9.52 -47.83 52.80
CA THR A 36 8.94 -48.99 53.43
C THR A 36 8.97 -48.82 54.96
N LYS A 37 7.80 -49.14 55.60
CA LYS A 37 7.52 -49.47 56.98
C LYS A 37 7.51 -48.28 57.97
N ASP A 38 6.47 -48.07 58.75
CA ASP A 38 5.76 -48.96 59.67
C ASP A 38 4.47 -48.25 60.17
N ASP A 39 3.46 -49.11 60.52
CA ASP A 39 2.43 -48.96 61.53
C ASP A 39 1.19 -48.07 61.34
N ASP A 40 0.05 -48.76 61.28
CA ASP A 40 -1.30 -48.47 61.75
C ASP A 40 -1.86 -47.05 61.72
N GLU A 41 -2.57 -46.69 60.62
CA GLU A 41 -3.71 -45.81 60.68
C GLU A 41 -4.68 -46.03 59.45
N PRO A 42 -5.97 -45.61 59.57
CA PRO A 42 -7.05 -46.14 58.73
C PRO A 42 -6.96 -45.74 57.29
N GLU A 43 -7.47 -46.60 56.40
CA GLU A 43 -7.61 -46.45 54.95
C GLU A 43 -8.13 -45.04 54.57
N SER A 44 -7.21 -44.16 54.20
CA SER A 44 -7.54 -42.98 53.38
C SER A 44 -7.51 -43.41 51.92
N GLU A 45 -8.56 -43.08 51.16
CA GLU A 45 -8.64 -43.27 49.73
C GLU A 45 -7.37 -42.77 49.06
N PRO A 46 -6.84 -43.47 48.04
CA PRO A 46 -5.64 -43.02 47.32
C PRO A 46 -5.96 -41.65 46.66
N PRO A 47 -5.03 -40.68 46.70
CA PRO A 47 -5.25 -39.40 46.09
C PRO A 47 -5.49 -39.64 44.58
N THR A 48 -6.62 -39.25 44.08
CA THR A 48 -6.92 -39.19 42.69
C THR A 48 -5.92 -38.22 42.05
N LEU A 49 -4.92 -38.73 41.32
CA LEU A 49 -4.03 -37.91 40.52
C LEU A 49 -4.89 -37.32 39.39
N GLU A 50 -5.36 -36.09 39.61
CA GLU A 50 -5.84 -35.26 38.55
C GLU A 50 -4.66 -35.01 37.61
N ILE A 51 -4.62 -35.74 36.49
CA ILE A 51 -3.73 -35.42 35.39
C ILE A 51 -4.26 -34.12 34.81
N ILE A 52 -3.72 -32.97 35.28
CA ILE A 52 -3.89 -31.70 34.57
C ILE A 52 -3.20 -31.90 33.21
N VAL A 53 -3.97 -32.36 32.22
CA VAL A 53 -3.57 -32.24 30.84
C VAL A 53 -3.46 -30.74 30.59
N PRO A 54 -2.27 -30.19 30.30
CA PRO A 54 -2.21 -28.80 29.87
C PRO A 54 -3.22 -28.69 28.73
N SER A 55 -4.17 -27.80 28.86
CA SER A 55 -5.00 -27.37 27.74
C SER A 55 -4.02 -26.80 26.71
N ASP A 56 -3.53 -27.65 25.79
CA ASP A 56 -2.94 -27.17 24.57
C ASP A 56 -4.03 -26.32 23.94
N SER A 57 -3.94 -25.01 24.14
CA SER A 57 -4.72 -24.07 23.38
C SER A 57 -4.33 -24.32 21.92
N ILE A 58 -5.22 -24.99 21.18
CA ILE A 58 -5.04 -25.17 19.76
C ILE A 58 -4.92 -23.76 19.20
N GLU A 59 -3.70 -23.40 18.77
CA GLU A 59 -3.51 -22.12 18.08
C GLU A 59 -4.41 -22.13 16.85
N THR A 60 -5.32 -21.19 16.77
CA THR A 60 -6.28 -21.05 15.67
C THR A 60 -5.94 -19.88 14.77
N HIS A 61 -4.83 -19.19 15.03
CA HIS A 61 -4.38 -18.02 14.26
C HIS A 61 -2.90 -18.06 13.94
N ALA A 62 -2.52 -17.32 12.90
CA ALA A 62 -1.13 -17.05 12.54
C ALA A 62 -0.91 -15.54 12.40
N THR A 63 0.31 -15.09 12.71
CA THR A 63 0.74 -13.71 12.39
C THR A 63 1.46 -13.73 11.06
N ILE A 64 0.94 -12.97 10.08
CA ILE A 64 1.51 -12.83 8.74
C ILE A 64 2.16 -11.45 8.63
N ASN A 65 3.41 -11.43 8.19
CA ASN A 65 4.16 -10.22 7.89
C ASN A 65 4.20 -10.02 6.37
N PHE A 66 3.92 -8.83 5.89
CA PHE A 66 3.95 -8.52 4.48
C PHE A 66 5.17 -7.65 4.16
N CYS A 67 5.87 -8.00 3.08
CA CYS A 67 7.01 -7.24 2.55
C CYS A 67 6.65 -6.76 1.15
N PHE A 68 6.73 -5.46 0.89
CA PHE A 68 6.30 -4.86 -0.35
C PHE A 68 7.44 -4.61 -1.33
N GLY A 69 7.16 -4.85 -2.62
CA GLY A 69 7.92 -4.36 -3.76
C GLY A 69 6.95 -3.69 -4.74
N GLY A 70 7.32 -2.55 -5.31
CA GLY A 70 6.53 -1.89 -6.36
C GLY A 70 6.89 -2.44 -7.75
N ASP A 71 5.90 -2.53 -8.63
CA ASP A 71 6.08 -2.82 -10.05
C ASP A 71 6.40 -1.52 -10.81
N VAL A 72 7.47 -0.84 -10.36
CA VAL A 72 8.01 0.30 -11.09
C VAL A 72 9.26 -0.18 -11.79
N SER A 73 9.13 -0.49 -13.07
CA SER A 73 10.25 -0.69 -13.94
C SER A 73 10.93 0.66 -14.22
N ILE A 74 11.76 1.11 -13.31
CA ILE A 74 12.77 2.12 -13.65
C ILE A 74 13.84 1.36 -14.41
N THR A 75 14.15 1.77 -15.63
CA THR A 75 15.12 1.15 -16.54
C THR A 75 16.40 0.79 -15.77
N GLY A 76 16.57 -0.51 -15.47
CA GLY A 76 17.76 -1.04 -14.79
C GLY A 76 17.69 -1.27 -13.28
N MET A 77 16.55 -1.04 -12.59
CA MET A 77 16.37 -1.33 -11.18
C MET A 77 15.32 -2.42 -10.96
N THR A 78 15.71 -3.49 -10.28
CA THR A 78 14.80 -4.54 -9.81
C THR A 78 14.09 -4.07 -8.52
N ARG A 79 12.78 -3.80 -8.60
CA ARG A 79 11.84 -3.49 -7.51
C ARG A 79 12.22 -2.23 -6.69
N ALA A 80 11.44 -1.16 -6.88
CA ALA A 80 11.50 0.01 -6.01
C ALA A 80 10.91 -0.32 -4.63
N THR A 81 11.56 0.11 -3.56
CA THR A 81 11.02 0.04 -2.20
C THR A 81 9.97 1.14 -1.97
N LEU A 82 9.13 0.99 -0.93
CA LEU A 82 8.15 2.04 -0.57
C LEU A 82 8.82 3.40 -0.31
N ALA A 83 10.03 3.39 0.27
CA ALA A 83 10.78 4.61 0.56
C ALA A 83 11.29 5.29 -0.72
N GLU A 84 11.76 4.54 -1.72
CA GLU A 84 12.17 5.07 -3.03
C GLU A 84 11.00 5.69 -3.80
N LEU A 85 9.79 5.16 -3.60
CA LEU A 85 8.55 5.71 -4.15
C LEU A 85 8.01 6.89 -3.32
N ASN A 86 8.65 7.25 -2.21
CA ASN A 86 8.19 8.28 -1.26
C ASN A 86 6.75 8.05 -0.78
N LEU A 87 6.35 6.80 -0.58
CA LEU A 87 5.04 6.47 -0.05
C LEU A 87 4.97 6.83 1.44
N THR A 88 3.82 7.27 1.89
CA THR A 88 3.59 7.75 3.26
C THR A 88 2.60 6.90 4.03
N ASP A 89 1.77 6.12 3.33
CA ASP A 89 0.69 5.33 3.90
C ASP A 89 0.67 3.94 3.27
N VAL A 90 0.47 2.91 4.11
CA VAL A 90 0.24 1.52 3.70
C VAL A 90 -0.90 0.94 4.50
N TRP A 91 -1.90 0.41 3.80
CA TRP A 91 -3.06 -0.28 4.35
C TRP A 91 -3.04 -1.75 3.95
N VAL A 92 -3.40 -2.62 4.89
CA VAL A 92 -3.69 -4.03 4.62
C VAL A 92 -5.08 -4.32 5.16
N PHE A 93 -5.92 -4.91 4.33
CA PHE A 93 -7.28 -5.33 4.65
C PHE A 93 -7.36 -6.84 4.51
N ASP A 94 -7.88 -7.50 5.52
CA ASP A 94 -8.14 -8.94 5.53
C ASP A 94 -9.62 -9.23 5.32
N TYR A 95 -9.94 -10.00 4.29
CA TYR A 95 -11.31 -10.39 3.95
C TYR A 95 -11.46 -11.91 3.98
N VAL A 96 -12.54 -12.38 4.61
CA VAL A 96 -12.96 -13.78 4.63
C VAL A 96 -14.40 -13.86 4.14
N GLY A 97 -14.67 -14.67 3.12
CA GLY A 97 -16.01 -14.81 2.55
C GLY A 97 -16.61 -13.49 2.04
N GLY A 98 -15.77 -12.55 1.62
CA GLY A 98 -16.19 -11.22 1.13
C GLY A 98 -16.50 -10.21 2.25
N GLN A 99 -16.20 -10.53 3.51
CA GLN A 99 -16.41 -9.63 4.65
C GLN A 99 -15.06 -9.20 5.23
N LEU A 100 -14.91 -7.91 5.53
CA LEU A 100 -13.74 -7.36 6.21
C LEU A 100 -13.66 -7.91 7.63
N GLN A 101 -12.53 -8.52 7.97
CA GLN A 101 -12.24 -9.10 9.29
C GLN A 101 -11.29 -8.22 10.09
N ALA A 102 -10.22 -7.76 9.45
CA ALA A 102 -9.19 -6.98 10.10
C ALA A 102 -8.57 -5.96 9.15
N THR A 103 -8.00 -4.91 9.72
CA THR A 103 -7.26 -3.88 8.98
C THR A 103 -6.05 -3.45 9.77
N THR A 104 -4.93 -3.23 9.10
CA THR A 104 -3.78 -2.53 9.66
C THR A 104 -3.38 -1.37 8.76
N HIS A 105 -2.96 -0.26 9.37
CA HIS A 105 -2.48 0.93 8.69
C HIS A 105 -1.13 1.33 9.26
N GLN A 106 -0.19 1.62 8.40
CA GLN A 106 1.11 2.19 8.74
C GLN A 106 1.31 3.51 8.02
N THR A 107 1.94 4.44 8.70
CA THR A 107 2.39 5.71 8.14
C THR A 107 3.91 5.75 8.07
N ALA A 108 4.48 6.64 7.26
CA ALA A 108 5.94 6.79 7.13
C ALA A 108 6.65 7.16 8.45
N SER A 109 5.91 7.55 9.49
CA SER A 109 6.43 7.78 10.85
C SER A 109 6.59 6.51 11.68
N ASP A 110 5.99 5.40 11.26
CA ASP A 110 6.04 4.14 12.00
C ASP A 110 7.38 3.43 11.78
N VAL A 111 7.99 2.92 12.85
CA VAL A 111 9.30 2.23 12.81
C VAL A 111 9.27 1.01 11.88
N SER A 112 8.12 0.35 11.78
CA SER A 112 7.89 -0.84 10.94
C SER A 112 7.31 -0.49 9.56
N PHE A 113 7.35 0.77 9.13
CA PHE A 113 6.77 1.19 7.86
C PHE A 113 7.27 0.34 6.69
N GLY A 114 6.33 -0.20 5.90
CA GLY A 114 6.63 -1.11 4.80
C GLY A 114 6.73 -2.58 5.18
N SER A 115 6.50 -2.92 6.46
CA SER A 115 6.46 -4.29 6.95
C SER A 115 5.27 -4.50 7.91
N PRO A 116 4.02 -4.28 7.44
CA PRO A 116 2.86 -4.49 8.28
C PRO A 116 2.69 -5.96 8.64
N SER A 117 2.18 -6.22 9.85
CA SER A 117 1.83 -7.54 10.31
C SER A 117 0.36 -7.60 10.70
N LEU A 118 -0.26 -8.75 10.49
CA LEU A 118 -1.64 -9.02 10.84
C LEU A 118 -1.76 -10.42 11.45
N THR A 119 -2.46 -10.52 12.58
CA THR A 119 -2.82 -11.81 13.18
C THR A 119 -4.22 -12.18 12.68
N VAL A 120 -4.33 -13.34 12.05
CA VAL A 120 -5.55 -13.80 11.38
C VAL A 120 -5.84 -15.26 11.77
N ASP A 121 -7.10 -15.66 11.70
CA ASP A 121 -7.52 -17.02 11.94
C ASP A 121 -7.01 -17.97 10.84
N TYR A 122 -7.03 -19.27 11.08
CA TYR A 122 -6.78 -20.25 10.01
C TYR A 122 -7.98 -20.32 9.06
N GLY A 123 -7.70 -20.38 7.76
CA GLY A 123 -8.72 -20.46 6.72
C GLY A 123 -8.31 -19.76 5.42
N ASP A 124 -9.29 -19.58 4.54
CA ASP A 124 -9.10 -18.90 3.27
C ASP A 124 -9.31 -17.40 3.41
N HIS A 125 -8.29 -16.62 3.07
CA HIS A 125 -8.25 -15.17 3.17
C HIS A 125 -7.96 -14.53 1.82
N ILE A 126 -8.47 -13.32 1.62
CA ILE A 126 -8.03 -12.42 0.56
C ILE A 126 -7.54 -11.13 1.24
N PHE A 127 -6.24 -10.90 1.12
CA PHE A 127 -5.64 -9.66 1.57
C PHE A 127 -5.62 -8.64 0.45
N TYR A 128 -6.05 -7.41 0.73
CA TYR A 128 -5.94 -6.28 -0.18
C TYR A 128 -4.98 -5.26 0.39
N PHE A 129 -4.17 -4.68 -0.48
CA PHE A 129 -3.10 -3.77 -0.12
C PHE A 129 -3.28 -2.46 -0.87
N VAL A 130 -3.21 -1.35 -0.14
CA VAL A 130 -3.21 -0.02 -0.72
C VAL A 130 -2.04 0.77 -0.14
N ALA A 131 -1.23 1.37 -0.99
CA ALA A 131 -0.17 2.26 -0.58
C ALA A 131 -0.27 3.58 -1.34
N SER A 132 -0.07 4.70 -0.65
CA SER A 132 -0.19 6.02 -1.26
C SER A 132 0.82 7.00 -0.67
N ARG A 133 0.96 8.13 -1.34
CA ARG A 133 1.81 9.24 -0.92
C ARG A 133 0.96 10.48 -0.62
N GLY A 134 1.43 11.36 0.24
CA GLY A 134 0.80 12.65 0.52
C GLY A 134 -0.14 12.63 1.73
N GLU A 135 -1.34 13.17 1.60
CA GLU A 135 -2.32 13.22 2.70
C GLU A 135 -2.89 11.83 2.96
N THR A 136 -2.96 11.43 4.24
CA THR A 136 -3.55 10.16 4.66
C THR A 136 -5.01 10.07 4.22
N PRO A 137 -5.40 9.02 3.49
CA PRO A 137 -6.77 8.82 3.05
C PRO A 137 -7.69 8.39 4.19
N THR A 138 -9.00 8.49 3.95
CA THR A 138 -10.02 7.91 4.81
C THR A 138 -10.57 6.61 4.21
N THR A 139 -11.10 5.70 5.06
CA THR A 139 -11.74 4.48 4.58
C THR A 139 -12.98 4.16 5.38
N ASP A 140 -13.97 3.55 4.72
CA ASP A 140 -15.17 2.95 5.34
C ASP A 140 -15.07 1.41 5.40
N GLY A 141 -13.93 0.85 5.03
CA GLY A 141 -13.68 -0.60 4.94
C GLY A 141 -14.01 -1.21 3.58
N THR A 142 -14.67 -0.50 2.68
CA THR A 142 -14.96 -0.93 1.30
C THR A 142 -14.29 -0.04 0.27
N THR A 143 -14.15 1.23 0.59
CA THR A 143 -13.54 2.26 -0.26
C THR A 143 -12.48 3.02 0.53
N ILE A 144 -11.40 3.40 -0.14
CA ILE A 144 -10.45 4.40 0.34
C ILE A 144 -10.67 5.68 -0.47
N THR A 145 -10.76 6.84 0.22
CA THR A 145 -11.02 8.14 -0.40
C THR A 145 -9.97 9.15 0.01
N TRP A 146 -9.44 9.89 -0.96
CA TRP A 146 -8.46 10.97 -0.77
C TRP A 146 -9.12 12.34 -0.89
N ALA A 147 -8.74 13.29 -0.05
CA ALA A 147 -9.07 14.69 -0.26
C ALA A 147 -8.32 15.24 -1.51
N LYS A 148 -7.08 14.79 -1.70
CA LYS A 148 -6.25 15.04 -2.89
C LYS A 148 -5.62 13.73 -3.33
N PRO A 149 -6.09 13.10 -4.41
CA PRO A 149 -5.45 11.90 -4.96
C PRO A 149 -3.96 12.11 -5.21
N SER A 150 -3.19 11.11 -4.96
CA SER A 150 -1.74 11.11 -5.09
C SER A 150 -1.27 9.85 -5.83
N ASP A 151 0.04 9.64 -5.89
CA ASP A 151 0.60 8.40 -6.42
C ASP A 151 0.16 7.23 -5.52
N THR A 152 -0.63 6.32 -6.08
CA THR A 152 -1.34 5.27 -5.35
C THR A 152 -1.15 3.93 -6.03
N PHE A 153 -0.95 2.92 -5.19
CA PHE A 153 -0.69 1.54 -5.59
C PHE A 153 -1.69 0.61 -4.90
N TRP A 154 -2.02 -0.48 -5.56
CA TRP A 154 -2.94 -1.51 -5.09
C TRP A 154 -2.45 -2.90 -5.47
N SER A 155 -2.84 -3.89 -4.68
CA SER A 155 -2.67 -5.31 -5.00
C SER A 155 -3.64 -6.16 -4.19
N SER A 156 -3.76 -7.45 -4.55
CA SER A 156 -4.47 -8.45 -3.77
C SER A 156 -3.66 -9.74 -3.68
N LEU A 157 -3.88 -10.50 -2.59
CA LEU A 157 -3.26 -11.80 -2.35
C LEU A 157 -4.29 -12.74 -1.73
N ALA A 158 -4.71 -13.75 -2.49
CA ALA A 158 -5.52 -14.84 -1.94
C ALA A 158 -4.60 -15.94 -1.41
N MET A 159 -4.84 -16.40 -0.17
CA MET A 159 -4.07 -17.47 0.45
C MET A 159 -4.86 -18.22 1.51
N THR A 160 -4.56 -19.50 1.68
CA THR A 160 -5.04 -20.29 2.82
C THR A 160 -4.03 -20.19 3.96
N VAL A 161 -4.46 -19.68 5.11
CA VAL A 161 -3.66 -19.60 6.33
C VAL A 161 -3.81 -20.89 7.13
N ALA A 162 -2.71 -21.55 7.45
CA ALA A 162 -2.65 -22.80 8.19
C ALA A 162 -1.45 -22.79 9.15
N PRO A 163 -1.33 -23.72 10.10
CA PRO A 163 -0.19 -23.77 11.04
C PRO A 163 1.18 -23.83 10.35
N SER A 164 1.23 -24.32 9.10
CA SER A 164 2.46 -24.42 8.29
C SER A 164 2.69 -23.22 7.38
N THR A 165 1.80 -22.21 7.40
CA THR A 165 1.92 -21.03 6.54
C THR A 165 3.16 -20.22 6.91
N SER A 166 3.93 -19.80 5.90
CA SER A 166 5.07 -18.92 6.10
C SER A 166 4.62 -17.58 6.72
N ALA A 167 5.25 -17.20 7.82
CA ALA A 167 4.97 -15.94 8.50
C ALA A 167 5.34 -14.70 7.67
N SER A 168 6.04 -14.84 6.54
CA SER A 168 6.43 -13.71 5.67
C SER A 168 5.94 -13.93 4.25
N GLN A 169 5.23 -12.92 3.71
CA GLN A 169 4.68 -12.92 2.36
C GLN A 169 5.22 -11.72 1.57
N SER A 170 5.62 -11.97 0.33
CA SER A 170 6.07 -10.92 -0.60
C SER A 170 4.90 -10.45 -1.45
N VAL A 171 4.66 -9.14 -1.51
CA VAL A 171 3.56 -8.53 -2.26
C VAL A 171 4.11 -7.55 -3.28
N THR A 172 3.66 -7.67 -4.54
CA THR A 172 3.95 -6.69 -5.58
C THR A 172 2.78 -5.71 -5.69
N LEU A 173 3.06 -4.43 -5.54
CA LEU A 173 2.06 -3.36 -5.67
C LEU A 173 2.08 -2.82 -7.11
N HIS A 174 0.89 -2.63 -7.68
CA HIS A 174 0.68 -2.06 -9.02
C HIS A 174 0.10 -0.66 -8.92
N ARG A 175 0.66 0.29 -9.69
CA ARG A 175 0.16 1.67 -9.67
C ARG A 175 -1.24 1.75 -10.26
N VAL A 176 -2.17 2.31 -9.49
CA VAL A 176 -3.57 2.53 -9.88
C VAL A 176 -3.89 4.00 -10.15
N ALA A 177 -2.94 4.88 -9.96
CA ALA A 177 -3.07 6.30 -10.30
C ALA A 177 -2.77 6.58 -11.78
N ALA A 178 -3.37 7.65 -12.30
CA ALA A 178 -2.97 8.34 -13.50
C ALA A 178 -2.59 9.78 -13.15
N ARG A 179 -1.83 10.45 -14.00
CA ARG A 179 -1.34 11.80 -13.73
C ARG A 179 -1.56 12.70 -14.95
N LEU A 180 -2.14 13.87 -14.73
CA LEU A 180 -2.23 14.94 -15.72
C LEU A 180 -1.19 16.01 -15.39
N ARG A 181 -0.40 16.43 -16.38
CA ARG A 181 0.53 17.56 -16.31
C ARG A 181 0.10 18.63 -17.33
N VAL A 182 0.25 19.88 -16.95
CA VAL A 182 -0.09 21.02 -17.82
C VAL A 182 1.09 22.00 -17.88
N THR A 183 1.65 22.14 -19.08
CA THR A 183 2.76 23.06 -19.39
C THR A 183 2.27 24.21 -20.27
N ILE A 184 2.49 25.44 -19.84
CA ILE A 184 2.22 26.63 -20.66
C ILE A 184 3.49 26.98 -21.43
N THR A 185 3.42 26.97 -22.75
CA THR A 185 4.58 27.15 -23.63
C THR A 185 4.86 28.59 -24.01
N ASP A 186 3.85 29.46 -23.99
CA ASP A 186 4.01 30.89 -24.22
C ASP A 186 4.48 31.64 -22.95
N GLU A 187 4.80 32.91 -23.12
CA GLU A 187 5.26 33.74 -22.02
C GLU A 187 4.17 33.92 -20.97
N ILE A 188 4.51 33.65 -19.71
CA ILE A 188 3.61 33.82 -18.58
C ILE A 188 3.42 35.33 -18.32
N PRO A 189 2.20 35.90 -18.50
CA PRO A 189 1.97 37.31 -18.42
C PRO A 189 2.02 37.85 -16.98
N THR A 190 2.39 39.12 -16.84
CA THR A 190 2.28 39.83 -15.57
C THR A 190 0.85 39.80 -15.05
N GLY A 191 0.69 39.52 -13.77
CA GLY A 191 -0.61 39.46 -13.10
C GLY A 191 -1.26 38.11 -13.07
N LEU A 192 -0.71 37.09 -13.77
CA LEU A 192 -1.14 35.69 -13.55
C LEU A 192 -0.76 35.25 -12.13
N ALA A 193 -1.74 34.75 -11.36
CA ALA A 193 -1.54 34.34 -9.98
C ALA A 193 -1.92 32.86 -9.77
N VAL A 194 -2.95 32.38 -10.49
CA VAL A 194 -3.52 31.04 -10.29
C VAL A 194 -3.88 30.43 -11.64
N LEU A 195 -3.56 29.14 -11.81
CA LEU A 195 -4.15 28.29 -12.82
C LEU A 195 -5.22 27.41 -12.17
N SER A 196 -6.45 27.49 -12.68
CA SER A 196 -7.55 26.59 -12.30
C SER A 196 -7.73 25.53 -13.40
N VAL A 197 -7.76 24.26 -13.01
CA VAL A 197 -7.93 23.11 -13.88
C VAL A 197 -9.18 22.37 -13.43
N THR A 198 -10.19 22.27 -14.29
CA THR A 198 -11.46 21.60 -13.98
C THR A 198 -11.69 20.45 -14.98
N PRO A 199 -11.47 19.21 -14.58
CA PRO A 199 -11.80 18.04 -15.40
C PRO A 199 -13.30 17.72 -15.32
N SER A 200 -13.87 17.11 -16.36
CA SER A 200 -15.25 16.61 -16.35
C SER A 200 -15.40 15.30 -15.57
N HIS A 201 -14.33 14.53 -15.48
CA HIS A 201 -14.22 13.30 -14.70
C HIS A 201 -12.90 13.29 -13.94
N TRP A 202 -12.94 13.03 -12.62
CA TRP A 202 -11.75 12.92 -11.79
C TRP A 202 -12.04 12.11 -10.53
N TYR A 203 -11.37 10.99 -10.38
CA TYR A 203 -11.67 10.01 -9.34
C TYR A 203 -10.84 10.23 -8.09
N TYR A 204 -11.50 10.22 -6.94
CA TYR A 204 -10.93 10.46 -5.62
C TYR A 204 -10.92 9.23 -4.72
N GLY A 205 -11.58 8.15 -5.14
CA GLY A 205 -11.76 6.92 -4.37
C GLY A 205 -11.24 5.70 -5.12
N LEU A 206 -11.00 4.65 -4.35
CA LEU A 206 -10.60 3.31 -4.79
C LEU A 206 -11.46 2.28 -4.08
N ASP A 207 -12.13 1.41 -4.81
CA ASP A 207 -12.73 0.20 -4.26
C ASP A 207 -11.62 -0.76 -3.83
N ILE A 208 -11.61 -1.17 -2.55
CA ILE A 208 -10.55 -1.97 -1.95
C ILE A 208 -10.48 -3.35 -2.59
N THR A 209 -11.64 -3.95 -2.90
CA THR A 209 -11.75 -5.34 -3.34
C THR A 209 -11.44 -5.52 -4.83
N THR A 210 -11.71 -4.51 -5.63
CA THR A 210 -11.54 -4.57 -7.08
C THR A 210 -10.34 -3.76 -7.59
N GLY A 211 -9.86 -2.79 -6.80
CA GLY A 211 -8.84 -1.84 -7.25
C GLY A 211 -9.37 -0.85 -8.31
N GLU A 212 -10.70 -0.72 -8.47
CA GLU A 212 -11.31 0.20 -9.42
C GLU A 212 -11.54 1.59 -8.81
N ALA A 213 -11.50 2.60 -9.69
CA ALA A 213 -11.72 3.98 -9.31
C ALA A 213 -13.19 4.23 -8.93
N THR A 214 -13.39 5.02 -7.90
CA THR A 214 -14.68 5.47 -7.39
C THR A 214 -14.66 6.96 -7.11
N GLU A 215 -15.76 7.54 -6.65
CA GLU A 215 -15.83 8.94 -6.23
C GLU A 215 -15.48 9.94 -7.34
N ASP A 216 -16.17 9.85 -8.49
CA ASP A 216 -16.03 10.81 -9.58
C ASP A 216 -16.52 12.21 -9.15
N ARG A 217 -15.64 13.22 -9.26
CA ARG A 217 -15.92 14.60 -8.84
C ARG A 217 -15.43 15.60 -9.89
N GLN A 218 -16.32 16.48 -10.32
CA GLN A 218 -16.01 17.62 -11.20
C GLN A 218 -15.60 18.84 -10.38
N THR A 219 -14.45 18.77 -9.72
CA THR A 219 -14.00 19.85 -8.84
C THR A 219 -12.80 20.59 -9.45
N ALA A 220 -12.89 21.91 -9.49
CA ALA A 220 -11.77 22.76 -9.89
C ALA A 220 -10.57 22.55 -8.94
N ARG A 221 -9.40 22.39 -9.53
CA ARG A 221 -8.11 22.26 -8.82
C ARG A 221 -7.27 23.48 -9.17
N THR A 222 -6.82 24.19 -8.16
CA THR A 222 -6.07 25.43 -8.34
C THR A 222 -4.61 25.23 -7.98
N VAL A 223 -3.74 25.86 -8.76
CA VAL A 223 -2.30 25.94 -8.49
C VAL A 223 -1.88 27.41 -8.50
N SER A 224 -1.20 27.82 -7.45
CA SER A 224 -0.54 29.14 -7.43
C SER A 224 0.63 29.15 -8.40
N VAL A 225 0.69 30.15 -9.27
CA VAL A 225 1.79 30.36 -10.21
C VAL A 225 2.93 31.09 -9.51
N PRO A 226 4.15 30.51 -9.45
CA PRO A 226 5.28 31.17 -8.82
C PRO A 226 5.63 32.48 -9.52
N ALA A 227 5.95 33.53 -8.75
CA ALA A 227 6.35 34.82 -9.32
C ALA A 227 7.59 34.72 -10.25
N SER A 228 8.44 33.71 -10.04
CA SER A 228 9.61 33.45 -10.89
C SER A 228 9.25 32.94 -12.29
N TYR A 229 7.99 32.54 -12.54
CA TYR A 229 7.53 32.10 -13.85
C TYR A 229 7.06 33.27 -14.74
N ILE A 230 6.77 34.43 -14.14
CA ILE A 230 6.34 35.63 -14.89
C ILE A 230 7.45 36.05 -15.86
N GLY A 231 7.09 36.26 -17.13
CA GLY A 231 8.00 36.62 -18.21
C GLY A 231 8.84 35.44 -18.74
N THR A 232 8.57 34.20 -18.30
CA THR A 232 9.24 33.00 -18.80
C THR A 232 8.31 32.14 -19.66
N THR A 233 8.86 31.22 -20.43
CA THR A 233 8.15 30.30 -21.32
C THR A 233 8.38 28.84 -20.93
N GLY A 234 7.54 27.92 -21.39
CA GLY A 234 7.73 26.47 -21.22
C GLY A 234 7.61 25.99 -19.75
N GLN A 235 6.71 26.60 -18.97
CA GLN A 235 6.59 26.30 -17.54
C GLN A 235 5.55 25.19 -17.29
N LEU A 236 5.95 24.12 -16.58
CA LEU A 236 5.03 23.16 -15.99
C LEU A 236 4.30 23.81 -14.83
N ILE A 237 3.04 24.20 -15.05
CA ILE A 237 2.25 24.94 -14.06
C ILE A 237 1.48 24.01 -13.15
N ALA A 238 0.91 22.91 -13.67
CA ALA A 238 0.06 22.03 -12.89
C ALA A 238 0.42 20.57 -13.08
N SER A 239 0.25 19.81 -12.00
CA SER A 239 0.47 18.36 -12.01
C SER A 239 -0.45 17.73 -10.97
N PHE A 240 -1.41 16.92 -11.42
CA PHE A 240 -2.43 16.33 -10.58
C PHE A 240 -2.54 14.83 -10.80
N PHE A 241 -2.77 14.09 -9.72
CA PHE A 241 -3.08 12.67 -9.75
C PHE A 241 -4.59 12.44 -9.65
N THR A 242 -5.03 11.34 -10.20
CA THR A 242 -6.37 10.75 -10.01
C THR A 242 -6.22 9.25 -9.80
N ILE A 243 -7.13 8.65 -9.07
CA ILE A 243 -7.27 7.19 -9.10
C ILE A 243 -7.86 6.86 -10.49
N SER A 244 -7.34 5.85 -11.16
CA SER A 244 -7.72 5.56 -12.53
C SER A 244 -8.51 4.26 -12.63
N PRO A 245 -9.63 4.24 -13.38
CA PRO A 245 -10.24 2.98 -13.82
C PRO A 245 -9.22 2.07 -14.50
N SER A 246 -9.44 0.76 -14.50
CA SER A 246 -8.56 -0.22 -15.16
C SER A 246 -8.56 -0.04 -16.68
N ALA A 247 -9.71 0.32 -17.26
CA ALA A 247 -9.82 0.67 -18.68
C ALA A 247 -9.30 2.09 -18.95
N ALA A 248 -8.75 2.31 -20.15
CA ALA A 248 -8.46 3.66 -20.63
C ALA A 248 -9.75 4.49 -20.75
N TRP A 249 -9.68 5.77 -20.40
CA TRP A 249 -10.81 6.68 -20.37
C TRP A 249 -10.41 8.07 -20.84
N SER A 250 -11.34 8.99 -20.98
CA SER A 250 -11.07 10.38 -21.32
C SER A 250 -11.81 11.34 -20.39
N THR A 251 -11.32 12.57 -20.31
CA THR A 251 -11.95 13.67 -19.57
C THR A 251 -11.82 14.96 -20.37
N ASP A 252 -12.85 15.80 -20.34
CA ASP A 252 -12.72 17.17 -20.83
C ASP A 252 -12.04 18.01 -19.74
N VAL A 253 -11.12 18.86 -20.11
CA VAL A 253 -10.38 19.70 -19.16
C VAL A 253 -10.60 21.18 -19.50
N SER A 254 -11.14 21.95 -18.56
CA SER A 254 -11.20 23.39 -18.64
C SER A 254 -10.05 24.01 -17.86
N LEU A 255 -9.26 24.86 -18.52
CA LEU A 255 -8.16 25.63 -17.94
C LEU A 255 -8.56 27.11 -17.85
N GLN A 256 -8.36 27.73 -16.67
CA GLN A 256 -8.57 29.14 -16.46
C GLN A 256 -7.34 29.77 -15.80
N ALA A 257 -6.74 30.74 -16.47
CA ALA A 257 -5.71 31.62 -15.92
C ALA A 257 -6.37 32.77 -15.16
N LEU A 258 -6.05 32.92 -13.88
CA LEU A 258 -6.70 33.87 -12.99
C LEU A 258 -5.67 34.84 -12.38
N LYS A 259 -6.09 36.10 -12.19
CA LYS A 259 -5.39 37.04 -11.34
C LYS A 259 -5.57 36.73 -9.85
N SER A 260 -4.88 37.45 -8.98
CA SER A 260 -4.99 37.30 -7.52
C SER A 260 -6.39 37.61 -6.96
N ASP A 261 -7.18 38.41 -7.68
CA ASP A 261 -8.57 38.74 -7.34
C ASP A 261 -9.60 37.79 -7.99
N ASN A 262 -9.13 36.67 -8.55
CA ASN A 262 -9.88 35.67 -9.32
C ASN A 262 -10.47 36.16 -10.65
N THR A 263 -10.05 37.33 -11.14
CA THR A 263 -10.47 37.81 -12.46
C THR A 263 -9.84 36.96 -13.56
N PRO A 264 -10.61 36.39 -14.50
CA PRO A 264 -10.07 35.59 -15.60
C PRO A 264 -9.21 36.43 -16.55
N MET A 265 -8.04 35.93 -16.92
CA MET A 265 -7.14 36.47 -17.94
C MET A 265 -7.25 35.70 -19.26
N ALA A 266 -7.37 34.37 -19.19
CA ALA A 266 -7.55 33.52 -20.33
C ALA A 266 -8.27 32.22 -19.91
N SER A 267 -8.93 31.57 -20.87
CA SER A 267 -9.50 30.25 -20.66
C SER A 267 -9.36 29.40 -21.93
N ILE A 268 -9.15 28.10 -21.73
CA ILE A 268 -9.09 27.09 -22.79
C ILE A 268 -9.87 25.88 -22.32
N SER A 269 -10.60 25.24 -23.25
CA SER A 269 -11.23 23.94 -23.02
C SER A 269 -10.64 22.94 -23.97
N VAL A 270 -10.29 21.78 -23.46
CA VAL A 270 -9.71 20.66 -24.18
C VAL A 270 -10.65 19.47 -24.00
N ALA A 271 -11.18 18.96 -25.09
CA ALA A 271 -12.05 17.79 -25.08
C ALA A 271 -11.23 16.50 -25.22
N ASP A 272 -11.80 15.40 -24.71
CA ASP A 272 -11.31 14.04 -24.91
C ASP A 272 -9.85 13.83 -24.49
N VAL A 273 -9.41 14.46 -23.39
CA VAL A 273 -8.07 14.26 -22.82
C VAL A 273 -7.92 12.79 -22.42
N PRO A 274 -7.05 12.02 -23.09
CA PRO A 274 -6.91 10.60 -22.79
C PRO A 274 -6.20 10.40 -21.45
N MET A 275 -6.74 9.50 -20.65
CA MET A 275 -6.20 9.11 -19.36
C MET A 275 -6.10 7.60 -19.28
N GLN A 276 -5.04 7.11 -18.65
CA GLN A 276 -4.84 5.69 -18.44
C GLN A 276 -4.12 5.43 -17.13
N ARG A 277 -4.45 4.31 -16.48
CA ARG A 277 -3.78 3.82 -15.28
C ARG A 277 -2.28 3.65 -15.53
N ASN A 278 -1.45 4.09 -14.57
CA ASN A 278 0.00 4.05 -14.62
C ASN A 278 0.62 4.82 -15.82
N HIS A 279 -0.07 5.89 -16.30
CA HIS A 279 0.44 6.75 -17.35
C HIS A 279 0.40 8.21 -16.93
N ILE A 280 1.33 9.00 -17.47
CA ILE A 280 1.29 10.46 -17.42
C ILE A 280 0.72 10.95 -18.75
N THR A 281 -0.29 11.80 -18.65
CA THR A 281 -0.80 12.57 -19.77
C THR A 281 -0.23 13.98 -19.67
N ASP A 282 0.66 14.34 -20.59
CA ASP A 282 1.33 15.63 -20.63
C ASP A 282 0.67 16.53 -21.68
N TYR A 283 0.10 17.64 -21.21
CA TYR A 283 -0.50 18.67 -22.06
C TYR A 283 0.36 19.91 -22.07
N SER A 284 0.82 20.30 -23.25
CA SER A 284 1.56 21.54 -23.43
C SER A 284 0.93 22.42 -24.49
N GLY A 285 0.92 23.73 -24.29
CA GLY A 285 0.35 24.65 -25.28
C GLY A 285 0.40 26.11 -24.90
N THR A 286 -0.01 26.95 -25.86
CA THR A 286 -0.10 28.39 -25.70
C THR A 286 -1.46 28.78 -25.13
N MET A 287 -1.47 29.61 -24.11
CA MET A 287 -2.69 30.06 -23.43
C MET A 287 -2.99 31.56 -23.66
N PHE A 288 -1.98 32.36 -23.86
CA PHE A 288 -2.08 33.83 -23.91
C PHE A 288 -1.84 34.44 -25.31
N GLY A 289 -1.16 33.73 -26.21
CA GLY A 289 -0.81 34.18 -27.55
C GLY A 289 -1.95 34.15 -28.56
N ALA A 290 -1.74 34.73 -29.74
CA ALA A 290 -2.72 34.82 -30.85
C ALA A 290 -2.95 33.49 -31.60
N GLY A 291 -2.14 32.48 -31.35
CA GLY A 291 -2.26 31.14 -31.96
C GLY A 291 -2.32 30.11 -30.85
N ARG A 292 -3.51 29.91 -30.27
CA ARG A 292 -3.67 28.91 -29.18
C ARG A 292 -3.51 27.50 -29.77
N ALA A 293 -2.44 26.82 -29.37
CA ALA A 293 -2.16 25.45 -29.74
C ALA A 293 -1.75 24.67 -28.48
N ILE A 294 -2.13 23.42 -28.37
CA ILE A 294 -1.70 22.53 -27.32
C ILE A 294 -1.12 21.28 -27.99
N SER A 295 0.01 20.78 -27.51
CA SER A 295 0.60 19.48 -27.87
C SER A 295 0.58 18.55 -26.68
N ILE A 296 0.58 17.25 -26.95
CA ILE A 296 0.68 16.21 -25.92
C ILE A 296 2.06 15.59 -26.08
N ASP A 297 2.75 15.41 -24.97
CA ASP A 297 4.04 14.74 -24.90
C ASP A 297 4.02 13.72 -23.74
N ALA A 298 4.86 12.71 -23.84
CA ALA A 298 4.84 11.53 -23.02
C ALA A 298 6.10 11.42 -22.14
N ASP A 299 6.00 10.82 -20.94
CA ASP A 299 7.11 10.64 -20.00
C ASP A 299 7.45 9.16 -19.79
N ASP A 300 8.66 8.75 -20.15
CA ASP A 300 9.18 7.37 -20.15
C ASP A 300 9.31 6.72 -18.75
N SER A 301 9.09 7.45 -17.66
CA SER A 301 9.27 6.94 -16.29
C SER A 301 8.08 6.16 -15.74
N TRP A 302 6.99 6.14 -16.48
CA TRP A 302 5.75 5.42 -16.21
C TRP A 302 5.51 4.40 -17.33
N GLY A 303 4.47 3.56 -17.31
CA GLY A 303 4.17 2.65 -18.43
C GLY A 303 4.21 3.37 -19.79
N GLU A 304 4.13 2.63 -20.90
CA GLU A 304 4.20 3.23 -22.25
C GLU A 304 3.21 4.38 -22.44
N ASP A 305 3.69 5.44 -23.08
CA ASP A 305 3.07 6.77 -23.11
C ASP A 305 1.87 6.91 -24.04
N ILE A 306 0.93 7.80 -23.66
CA ILE A 306 -0.16 8.23 -24.55
C ILE A 306 0.27 9.52 -25.26
N GLN A 307 0.50 9.46 -26.56
CA GLN A 307 0.78 10.63 -27.39
C GLN A 307 -0.47 11.08 -28.15
N GLY A 308 -0.73 12.36 -28.17
CA GLY A 308 -1.78 12.97 -28.97
C GLY A 308 -1.43 14.37 -29.42
N SER A 309 -1.85 14.71 -30.64
CA SER A 309 -1.79 16.07 -31.19
C SER A 309 -3.14 16.39 -31.87
N TRP A 310 -3.57 17.62 -31.83
CA TRP A 310 -4.68 18.17 -32.63
C TRP A 310 -4.22 19.26 -33.55
#